data_06b612bd705f3a3f66b630225669b168
#
_entry.id   06b612bd705f3a3f66b630225669b168
#
_cell.length_a   1.000
_cell.length_b   1.000
_cell.length_c   1.000
_cell.angle_alpha   90.00
_cell.angle_beta   90.00
_cell.angle_gamma   90.00
#
_symmetry.space_group_name_H-M   'P 1'
#
loop_
_entity.id
_entity.type
_entity.pdbx_description
1 polymer ?
#
loop_
_entity_poly.entity_id
_entity_poly.type
_entity_poly.pdbx_seq_one_letter_code
_entity_poly.pdbx_strand_id
1 'polypeptide(L)'
;MAGPGTILGRRSLLQAGAGVAVATVALTDRASGETATLNMQLGWLGGGAQLGEACAHQLGYFQEEGLDFHMQPGGPNNDGIAVVASGRYEVGEAPSSPSLMLAVSQDIPIRCFAVSAQKHPYTFFSLKKNPVRTSADFVGKKVGIQATGVVLLRALLAKNKMDIKDVQVVTIGSDMMPLLTGQVDVVTGWLTNTTALKVLGPDRVDLRLWDTGVHLYAGPYYAITDTLSGKRDMLVRFMRAASRGWAFAYANRDEAIEQLMKEFPNLNAADERAAADVMLSYCFDASTKLAGYGTMDPAVWQDQIDTWSSLGQFTKRTPKLDEVMTLDILNATQDSRPKVG
;
A
#
# COMPACT_ATOMS: atom_id res chain seq x y z
N MET A 1 44.18 -3.99 -90.37
CA MET A 1 44.09 -5.41 -90.67
C MET A 1 43.15 -6.08 -89.74
N ALA A 2 42.09 -6.45 -90.31
CA ALA A 2 41.34 -7.70 -90.19
C ALA A 2 40.98 -8.14 -88.79
N GLY A 3 39.85 -8.17 -88.45
CA GLY A 3 38.58 -8.73 -88.40
C GLY A 3 38.61 -10.23 -87.97
N PRO A 4 37.54 -10.99 -87.80
CA PRO A 4 36.18 -10.69 -87.42
C PRO A 4 35.60 -11.73 -86.38
N GLY A 5 34.40 -11.47 -85.91
CA GLY A 5 33.23 -12.33 -85.98
C GLY A 5 33.02 -13.40 -84.99
N THR A 6 31.91 -13.53 -84.41
CA THR A 6 30.77 -14.41 -84.64
C THR A 6 30.06 -14.69 -83.25
N ILE A 7 28.89 -14.22 -83.03
CA ILE A 7 27.49 -14.70 -83.07
C ILE A 7 27.26 -16.11 -82.45
N LEU A 8 26.19 -16.11 -81.62
CA LEU A 8 25.21 -17.15 -81.25
C LEU A 8 25.43 -17.99 -80.00
N GLY A 9 24.33 -17.99 -79.21
CA GLY A 9 23.86 -19.12 -78.49
C GLY A 9 22.93 -18.88 -77.31
N ARG A 10 21.64 -18.68 -77.59
CA ARG A 10 20.54 -18.83 -76.60
C ARG A 10 20.55 -20.28 -76.06
N ARG A 11 20.47 -20.45 -74.77
CA ARG A 11 19.60 -21.52 -74.18
C ARG A 11 19.42 -21.29 -72.68
N SER A 12 18.17 -21.30 -72.30
CA SER A 12 17.52 -21.30 -70.99
C SER A 12 18.12 -22.34 -70.04
N LEU A 13 18.26 -21.96 -68.78
CA LEU A 13 18.15 -22.91 -67.65
C LEU A 13 17.49 -22.20 -66.50
N LEU A 14 16.31 -22.74 -66.16
CA LEU A 14 15.55 -22.50 -64.96
C LEU A 14 16.37 -22.95 -63.75
N GLN A 15 16.56 -22.08 -62.78
CA GLN A 15 16.89 -22.50 -61.42
C GLN A 15 16.03 -21.78 -60.41
N ALA A 16 15.41 -22.60 -59.57
CA ALA A 16 14.49 -22.24 -58.51
C ALA A 16 15.19 -21.37 -57.48
N GLY A 17 14.71 -20.16 -57.30
CA GLY A 17 15.11 -19.30 -56.19
C GLY A 17 14.32 -19.68 -54.93
N ALA A 18 14.99 -20.21 -53.94
CA ALA A 18 14.46 -20.38 -52.60
C ALA A 18 14.28 -18.96 -52.01
N GLY A 19 13.02 -18.57 -51.80
CA GLY A 19 12.68 -17.32 -51.12
C GLY A 19 13.01 -17.42 -49.62
N VAL A 20 14.04 -16.70 -49.21
CA VAL A 20 14.26 -16.40 -47.79
C VAL A 20 13.20 -15.38 -47.36
N ALA A 21 12.18 -15.86 -46.65
CA ALA A 21 11.24 -15.00 -45.96
C ALA A 21 12.01 -14.33 -44.80
N VAL A 22 12.44 -13.10 -44.99
CA VAL A 22 12.85 -12.22 -43.90
C VAL A 22 11.62 -11.91 -43.09
N ALA A 23 11.44 -12.61 -41.97
CA ALA A 23 10.48 -12.23 -40.97
C ALA A 23 10.92 -10.88 -40.38
N THR A 24 10.32 -9.80 -40.86
CA THR A 24 10.36 -8.49 -40.23
C THR A 24 9.67 -8.65 -38.88
N VAL A 25 10.47 -8.84 -37.82
CA VAL A 25 9.99 -8.63 -36.45
C VAL A 25 9.59 -7.16 -36.39
N ALA A 26 8.30 -6.91 -36.41
CA ALA A 26 7.76 -5.60 -36.08
C ALA A 26 8.19 -5.32 -34.63
N LEU A 27 9.27 -4.56 -34.47
CA LEU A 27 9.53 -3.81 -33.25
C LEU A 27 8.31 -2.91 -33.11
N THR A 28 7.39 -3.27 -32.24
CA THR A 28 6.33 -2.38 -31.78
C THR A 28 7.06 -1.16 -31.24
N ASP A 29 6.94 -0.05 -31.95
CA ASP A 29 7.31 1.27 -31.47
C ASP A 29 6.66 1.45 -30.09
N ARG A 30 7.46 1.25 -29.03
CA ARG A 30 7.15 1.84 -27.75
C ARG A 30 7.19 3.34 -28.03
N ALA A 31 6.02 3.94 -28.10
CA ALA A 31 5.91 5.39 -28.13
C ALA A 31 6.85 5.92 -27.04
N SER A 32 7.94 6.58 -27.45
CA SER A 32 8.81 7.34 -26.56
C SER A 32 8.03 8.58 -26.12
N GLY A 33 7.01 8.38 -25.31
CA GLY A 33 6.37 9.44 -24.56
C GLY A 33 7.41 10.02 -23.60
N GLU A 34 7.43 11.33 -23.51
CA GLU A 34 8.24 12.06 -22.55
C GLU A 34 8.10 11.42 -21.16
N THR A 35 9.22 11.08 -20.52
CA THR A 35 9.23 10.49 -19.16
C THR A 35 8.59 11.48 -18.20
N ALA A 36 7.53 11.07 -17.54
CA ALA A 36 6.80 11.94 -16.63
C ALA A 36 7.30 11.76 -15.20
N THR A 37 7.66 12.84 -14.53
CA THR A 37 8.05 12.79 -13.11
C THR A 37 6.81 12.54 -12.25
N LEU A 38 6.89 11.54 -11.37
CA LEU A 38 5.88 11.22 -10.37
C LEU A 38 6.50 11.24 -8.97
N ASN A 39 6.05 12.16 -8.15
CA ASN A 39 6.48 12.29 -6.76
C ASN A 39 5.41 11.71 -5.84
N MET A 40 5.84 10.84 -4.92
CA MET A 40 4.99 10.22 -3.92
C MET A 40 5.39 10.68 -2.52
N GLN A 41 4.44 11.24 -1.78
CA GLN A 41 4.61 11.61 -0.37
C GLN A 41 4.17 10.45 0.53
N LEU A 42 5.11 9.93 1.33
CA LEU A 42 4.81 8.92 2.34
C LEU A 42 4.15 9.56 3.57
N GLY A 43 3.21 8.85 4.16
CA GLY A 43 2.55 9.28 5.41
C GLY A 43 3.41 9.07 6.66
N TRP A 44 4.48 8.30 6.55
CA TRP A 44 5.43 8.01 7.63
C TRP A 44 6.85 7.87 7.08
N LEU A 45 7.78 7.48 7.95
CA LEU A 45 9.16 7.16 7.55
C LEU A 45 9.16 6.03 6.52
N GLY A 46 10.10 6.07 5.58
CA GLY A 46 10.28 5.00 4.60
C GLY A 46 10.76 3.71 5.26
N GLY A 47 10.28 2.58 4.78
CA GLY A 47 10.61 1.27 5.33
C GLY A 47 9.82 0.14 4.66
N GLY A 48 9.69 -0.99 5.35
CA GLY A 48 9.02 -2.18 4.84
C GLY A 48 7.55 -1.99 4.41
N ALA A 49 6.90 -0.90 4.86
CA ALA A 49 5.58 -0.53 4.36
C ALA A 49 5.57 -0.15 2.86
N GLN A 50 6.71 0.21 2.31
CA GLN A 50 6.94 0.55 0.90
C GLN A 50 7.74 -0.53 0.16
N LEU A 51 7.71 -1.78 0.63
CA LEU A 51 8.47 -2.89 0.07
C LEU A 51 8.21 -3.08 -1.44
N GLY A 52 6.95 -2.95 -1.86
CA GLY A 52 6.57 -3.10 -3.26
C GLY A 52 7.01 -1.92 -4.13
N GLU A 53 6.87 -0.69 -3.65
CA GLU A 53 7.33 0.50 -4.36
C GLU A 53 8.86 0.51 -4.50
N ALA A 54 9.59 0.12 -3.45
CA ALA A 54 11.03 -0.03 -3.49
C ALA A 54 11.45 -1.08 -4.55
N CYS A 55 10.77 -2.23 -4.59
CA CYS A 55 11.00 -3.23 -5.63
C CYS A 55 10.68 -2.67 -7.03
N ALA A 56 9.54 -1.99 -7.20
CA ALA A 56 9.16 -1.44 -8.50
C ALA A 56 10.15 -0.38 -8.98
N HIS A 57 10.67 0.46 -8.08
CA HIS A 57 11.65 1.48 -8.39
C HIS A 57 13.00 0.86 -8.75
N GLN A 58 13.56 0.04 -7.88
CA GLN A 58 14.90 -0.53 -8.05
C GLN A 58 15.00 -1.55 -9.19
N LEU A 59 13.89 -2.20 -9.56
CA LEU A 59 13.81 -3.13 -10.69
C LEU A 59 13.41 -2.44 -12.02
N GLY A 60 13.21 -1.13 -12.02
CA GLY A 60 12.93 -0.36 -13.21
C GLY A 60 11.47 -0.44 -13.71
N TYR A 61 10.52 -0.97 -12.94
CA TYR A 61 9.12 -1.10 -13.39
C TYR A 61 8.44 0.26 -13.61
N PHE A 62 8.78 1.28 -12.82
CA PHE A 62 8.32 2.64 -13.07
C PHE A 62 8.90 3.23 -14.35
N GLN A 63 10.19 2.98 -14.63
CA GLN A 63 10.84 3.43 -15.87
C GLN A 63 10.23 2.75 -17.11
N GLU A 64 9.88 1.46 -17.02
CA GLU A 64 9.19 0.73 -18.09
C GLU A 64 7.80 1.32 -18.40
N GLU A 65 7.16 1.92 -17.40
CA GLU A 65 5.90 2.67 -17.55
C GLU A 65 6.12 4.14 -17.93
N GLY A 66 7.37 4.58 -18.21
CA GLY A 66 7.70 5.96 -18.57
C GLY A 66 7.54 6.93 -17.40
N LEU A 67 7.78 6.46 -16.16
CA LEU A 67 7.72 7.28 -14.95
C LEU A 67 9.12 7.43 -14.35
N ASP A 68 9.51 8.67 -14.09
CA ASP A 68 10.61 9.03 -13.21
C ASP A 68 10.06 9.17 -11.79
N PHE A 69 10.19 8.10 -11.01
CA PHE A 69 9.51 7.93 -9.73
C PHE A 69 10.38 8.32 -8.55
N HIS A 70 9.83 9.12 -7.63
CA HIS A 70 10.49 9.57 -6.42
C HIS A 70 9.59 9.40 -5.20
N MET A 71 10.13 8.78 -4.13
CA MET A 71 9.46 8.70 -2.82
C MET A 71 10.06 9.71 -1.85
N GLN A 72 9.19 10.53 -1.24
CA GLN A 72 9.58 11.45 -0.18
C GLN A 72 9.10 10.90 1.17
N PRO A 73 10.02 10.55 2.09
CA PRO A 73 9.64 10.13 3.43
C PRO A 73 8.82 11.18 4.17
N GLY A 74 7.83 10.71 4.93
CA GLY A 74 7.09 11.49 5.89
C GLY A 74 7.74 11.49 7.27
N GLY A 75 6.92 11.59 8.32
CA GLY A 75 7.37 11.53 9.71
C GLY A 75 6.42 12.25 10.66
N PRO A 76 6.71 12.26 11.96
CA PRO A 76 5.79 12.77 12.98
C PRO A 76 5.51 14.27 12.87
N ASN A 77 6.35 15.03 12.18
CA ASN A 77 6.22 16.48 12.00
C ASN A 77 5.86 16.87 10.56
N ASN A 78 5.52 15.90 9.70
CA ASN A 78 5.17 16.13 8.30
C ASN A 78 3.70 15.80 8.08
N ASP A 79 2.90 16.80 7.71
CA ASP A 79 1.54 16.58 7.23
C ASP A 79 1.57 16.22 5.74
N GLY A 80 1.74 14.93 5.46
CA GLY A 80 1.78 14.42 4.09
C GLY A 80 0.52 14.73 3.29
N ILE A 81 -0.65 14.81 3.96
CA ILE A 81 -1.91 15.17 3.31
C ILE A 81 -1.88 16.62 2.84
N ALA A 82 -1.42 17.55 3.67
CA ALA A 82 -1.29 18.96 3.29
C ALA A 82 -0.30 19.14 2.14
N VAL A 83 0.81 18.38 2.13
CA VAL A 83 1.81 18.41 1.04
C VAL A 83 1.19 17.99 -0.29
N VAL A 84 0.44 16.88 -0.35
CA VAL A 84 -0.24 16.43 -1.57
C VAL A 84 -1.38 17.37 -1.96
N ALA A 85 -2.16 17.83 -0.98
CA ALA A 85 -3.26 18.78 -1.20
C ALA A 85 -2.80 20.12 -1.81
N SER A 86 -1.52 20.50 -1.60
CA SER A 86 -0.92 21.68 -2.24
C SER A 86 -0.63 21.49 -3.73
N GLY A 87 -0.80 20.28 -4.27
CA GLY A 87 -0.48 19.92 -5.67
C GLY A 87 1.02 19.72 -5.94
N ARG A 88 1.87 19.72 -4.91
CA ARG A 88 3.32 19.54 -5.05
C ARG A 88 3.68 18.09 -5.41
N TYR A 89 2.91 17.13 -4.95
CA TYR A 89 3.10 15.70 -5.20
C TYR A 89 1.87 15.11 -5.85
N GLU A 90 2.07 14.18 -6.78
CA GLU A 90 1.01 13.54 -7.54
C GLU A 90 0.27 12.49 -6.73
N VAL A 91 0.99 11.74 -5.89
CA VAL A 91 0.47 10.65 -5.08
C VAL A 91 0.85 10.86 -3.63
N GLY A 92 -0.05 10.53 -2.73
CA GLY A 92 0.23 10.35 -1.31
C GLY A 92 -0.11 8.94 -0.87
N GLU A 93 0.55 8.48 0.18
CA GLU A 93 0.16 7.30 0.94
C GLU A 93 -0.13 7.74 2.38
N ALA A 94 -1.33 7.50 2.87
CA ALA A 94 -1.67 7.78 4.26
C ALA A 94 -1.45 6.53 5.13
N PRO A 95 -1.11 6.68 6.42
CA PRO A 95 -0.91 5.51 7.29
C PRO A 95 -2.17 4.66 7.44
N SER A 96 -3.35 5.28 7.37
CA SER A 96 -4.62 4.59 7.58
C SER A 96 -5.78 5.28 6.86
N SER A 97 -6.82 4.53 6.54
CA SER A 97 -8.04 5.05 5.94
C SER A 97 -8.75 6.14 6.78
N PRO A 98 -8.82 6.06 8.12
CA PRO A 98 -9.37 7.15 8.92
C PRO A 98 -8.70 8.51 8.71
N SER A 99 -7.39 8.56 8.56
CA SER A 99 -6.67 9.83 8.31
C SER A 99 -7.17 10.52 7.04
N LEU A 100 -7.41 9.73 5.99
CA LEU A 100 -7.93 10.24 4.72
C LEU A 100 -9.38 10.71 4.85
N MET A 101 -10.25 9.92 5.50
CA MET A 101 -11.65 10.30 5.74
C MET A 101 -11.77 11.60 6.55
N LEU A 102 -10.92 11.75 7.57
CA LEU A 102 -10.87 12.98 8.38
C LEU A 102 -10.46 14.19 7.55
N ALA A 103 -9.48 14.05 6.66
CA ALA A 103 -9.06 15.13 5.76
C ALA A 103 -10.19 15.52 4.79
N VAL A 104 -10.85 14.55 4.17
CA VAL A 104 -12.00 14.80 3.28
C VAL A 104 -13.16 15.48 4.06
N SER A 105 -13.38 15.09 5.33
CA SER A 105 -14.38 15.74 6.17
C SER A 105 -14.11 17.23 6.42
N GLN A 106 -12.87 17.69 6.24
CA GLN A 106 -12.45 19.08 6.31
C GLN A 106 -12.43 19.79 4.94
N ASP A 107 -13.05 19.18 3.93
CA ASP A 107 -13.11 19.65 2.53
C ASP A 107 -11.74 19.70 1.83
N ILE A 108 -10.76 18.90 2.29
CA ILE A 108 -9.52 18.72 1.54
C ILE A 108 -9.84 17.87 0.31
N PRO A 109 -9.53 18.35 -0.93
CA PRO A 109 -10.00 17.73 -2.17
C PRO A 109 -9.11 16.54 -2.58
N ILE A 110 -8.96 15.56 -1.71
CA ILE A 110 -8.22 14.32 -1.96
C ILE A 110 -9.17 13.14 -2.02
N ARG A 111 -8.76 12.09 -2.77
CA ARG A 111 -9.54 10.87 -2.87
C ARG A 111 -8.61 9.65 -2.96
N CYS A 112 -8.96 8.59 -2.24
CA CYS A 112 -8.29 7.30 -2.34
C CYS A 112 -8.59 6.63 -3.68
N PHE A 113 -7.56 6.04 -4.32
CA PHE A 113 -7.72 5.29 -5.56
C PHE A 113 -7.24 3.83 -5.49
N ALA A 114 -6.50 3.45 -4.43
CA ALA A 114 -6.09 2.07 -4.12
C ALA A 114 -5.61 1.98 -2.67
N VAL A 115 -5.38 0.78 -2.14
CA VAL A 115 -4.82 0.57 -0.80
C VAL A 115 -3.65 -0.40 -0.85
N SER A 116 -2.58 -0.15 -0.09
CA SER A 116 -1.43 -1.07 -0.04
C SER A 116 -1.74 -2.31 0.80
N ALA A 117 -2.49 -2.17 1.89
CA ALA A 117 -2.84 -3.27 2.77
C ALA A 117 -4.35 -3.41 2.95
N GLN A 118 -4.83 -4.65 2.78
CA GLN A 118 -6.24 -5.05 2.89
C GLN A 118 -6.74 -4.98 4.33
N LYS A 119 -5.83 -5.09 5.30
CA LYS A 119 -6.14 -5.06 6.72
C LYS A 119 -5.18 -4.12 7.44
N HIS A 120 -5.71 -3.37 8.40
CA HIS A 120 -4.89 -2.50 9.23
C HIS A 120 -4.13 -3.30 10.28
N PRO A 121 -2.81 -3.14 10.44
CA PRO A 121 -1.99 -3.94 11.35
C PRO A 121 -2.09 -3.54 12.83
N TYR A 122 -3.00 -2.62 13.19
CA TYR A 122 -3.18 -2.21 14.57
C TYR A 122 -3.67 -3.37 15.43
N THR A 123 -2.99 -3.60 16.56
CA THR A 123 -3.15 -4.78 17.40
C THR A 123 -3.09 -4.39 18.88
N PHE A 124 -3.88 -5.06 19.67
CA PHE A 124 -3.86 -5.00 21.13
C PHE A 124 -3.05 -6.20 21.65
N PHE A 125 -1.98 -5.91 22.39
CA PHE A 125 -1.08 -6.93 22.93
C PHE A 125 -1.31 -7.11 24.41
N SER A 126 -1.44 -8.38 24.84
CA SER A 126 -1.53 -8.79 26.24
C SER A 126 -0.58 -9.95 26.49
N LEU A 127 -0.51 -10.45 27.73
CA LEU A 127 0.32 -11.60 28.08
C LEU A 127 -0.53 -12.81 28.49
N LYS A 128 -0.02 -14.02 28.27
CA LYS A 128 -0.70 -15.29 28.63
C LYS A 128 -1.20 -15.35 30.07
N LYS A 129 -0.52 -14.67 31.01
CA LYS A 129 -0.94 -14.58 32.42
C LYS A 129 -2.24 -13.80 32.64
N ASN A 130 -2.60 -12.86 31.71
CA ASN A 130 -3.82 -12.05 31.75
C ASN A 130 -4.25 -11.75 30.32
N PRO A 131 -4.73 -12.76 29.56
CA PRO A 131 -4.91 -12.64 28.13
C PRO A 131 -6.15 -11.84 27.77
N VAL A 132 -6.05 -11.05 26.68
CA VAL A 132 -7.17 -10.41 25.98
C VAL A 132 -7.23 -11.02 24.57
N ARG A 133 -8.23 -11.84 24.32
CA ARG A 133 -8.43 -12.58 23.06
C ARG A 133 -9.68 -12.17 22.32
N THR A 134 -10.60 -11.52 23.03
CA THR A 134 -11.87 -11.04 22.50
C THR A 134 -12.14 -9.61 22.99
N SER A 135 -13.08 -8.92 22.38
CA SER A 135 -13.53 -7.60 22.85
C SER A 135 -14.09 -7.65 24.28
N ALA A 136 -14.75 -8.73 24.67
CA ALA A 136 -15.33 -8.88 26.02
C ALA A 136 -14.25 -8.92 27.12
N ASP A 137 -13.04 -9.35 26.81
CA ASP A 137 -11.94 -9.44 27.78
C ASP A 137 -11.40 -8.06 28.19
N PHE A 138 -11.81 -6.97 27.52
CA PHE A 138 -11.39 -5.61 27.89
C PHE A 138 -12.05 -5.07 29.17
N VAL A 139 -13.17 -5.65 29.60
CA VAL A 139 -13.90 -5.15 30.76
C VAL A 139 -12.99 -5.11 31.99
N GLY A 140 -12.86 -3.94 32.60
CA GLY A 140 -12.02 -3.69 33.78
C GLY A 140 -10.51 -3.62 33.51
N LYS A 141 -10.03 -3.82 32.27
CA LYS A 141 -8.61 -3.78 31.93
C LYS A 141 -8.07 -2.36 31.85
N LYS A 142 -6.79 -2.23 32.20
CA LYS A 142 -5.97 -1.04 31.95
C LYS A 142 -5.36 -1.14 30.56
N VAL A 143 -5.80 -0.28 29.63
CA VAL A 143 -5.34 -0.25 28.25
C VAL A 143 -4.37 0.90 28.07
N GLY A 144 -3.09 0.57 27.90
CA GLY A 144 -2.02 1.50 27.55
C GLY A 144 -2.08 1.80 26.05
N ILE A 145 -2.35 3.06 25.70
CA ILE A 145 -2.60 3.47 24.31
C ILE A 145 -2.08 4.87 24.05
N GLN A 146 -1.58 5.12 22.84
CA GLN A 146 -1.24 6.46 22.39
C GLN A 146 -2.50 7.31 22.21
N ALA A 147 -2.42 8.60 22.46
CA ALA A 147 -3.57 9.51 22.33
C ALA A 147 -4.27 9.41 20.96
N THR A 148 -3.50 9.27 19.88
CA THR A 148 -4.00 9.11 18.52
C THR A 148 -4.70 7.77 18.27
N GLY A 149 -4.42 6.74 19.08
CA GLY A 149 -5.02 5.41 18.98
C GLY A 149 -6.36 5.27 19.73
N VAL A 150 -6.71 6.20 20.62
CA VAL A 150 -7.93 6.10 21.45
C VAL A 150 -9.19 5.97 20.60
N VAL A 151 -9.24 6.61 19.44
CA VAL A 151 -10.37 6.48 18.50
C VAL A 151 -10.54 5.03 18.02
N LEU A 152 -9.45 4.28 17.84
CA LEU A 152 -9.50 2.87 17.42
C LEU A 152 -10.05 1.97 18.54
N LEU A 153 -9.69 2.24 19.78
CA LEU A 153 -10.27 1.56 20.93
C LEU A 153 -11.77 1.87 21.06
N ARG A 154 -12.16 3.13 20.90
CA ARG A 154 -13.59 3.52 20.89
C ARG A 154 -14.37 2.82 19.78
N ALA A 155 -13.78 2.72 18.58
CA ALA A 155 -14.40 2.01 17.46
C ALA A 155 -14.60 0.52 17.78
N LEU A 156 -13.57 -0.13 18.38
CA LEU A 156 -13.67 -1.51 18.82
C LEU A 156 -14.81 -1.69 19.84
N LEU A 157 -14.83 -0.87 20.87
CA LEU A 157 -15.83 -0.96 21.93
C LEU A 157 -17.25 -0.72 21.38
N ALA A 158 -17.45 0.35 20.59
CA ALA A 158 -18.74 0.66 19.99
C ALA A 158 -19.25 -0.46 19.07
N LYS A 159 -18.37 -1.01 18.21
CA LYS A 159 -18.71 -2.13 17.30
C LYS A 159 -19.17 -3.36 18.07
N ASN A 160 -18.64 -3.55 19.29
CA ASN A 160 -18.98 -4.65 20.18
C ASN A 160 -20.00 -4.28 21.29
N LYS A 161 -20.70 -3.14 21.16
CA LYS A 161 -21.74 -2.67 22.09
C LYS A 161 -21.23 -2.49 23.53
N MET A 162 -19.99 -2.01 23.66
CA MET A 162 -19.33 -1.71 24.94
C MET A 162 -19.10 -0.20 25.07
N ASP A 163 -18.98 0.29 26.29
CA ASP A 163 -18.68 1.70 26.58
C ASP A 163 -17.19 1.88 26.91
N ILE A 164 -16.62 3.05 26.61
CA ILE A 164 -15.24 3.41 27.01
C ILE A 164 -15.06 3.39 28.55
N LYS A 165 -16.14 3.51 29.32
CA LYS A 165 -16.14 3.39 30.77
C LYS A 165 -15.87 1.99 31.29
N ASP A 166 -16.06 0.97 30.44
CA ASP A 166 -15.78 -0.41 30.77
C ASP A 166 -14.27 -0.71 30.84
N VAL A 167 -13.42 0.21 30.39
CA VAL A 167 -11.97 0.09 30.37
C VAL A 167 -11.28 1.28 31.04
N GLN A 168 -10.06 1.07 31.55
CA GLN A 168 -9.22 2.13 32.09
C GLN A 168 -8.19 2.53 31.05
N VAL A 169 -8.37 3.69 30.40
CA VAL A 169 -7.43 4.19 29.39
C VAL A 169 -6.24 4.86 30.08
N VAL A 170 -5.04 4.38 29.78
CA VAL A 170 -3.77 4.94 30.23
C VAL A 170 -2.99 5.45 29.02
N THR A 171 -2.72 6.75 28.95
CA THR A 171 -1.91 7.30 27.85
C THR A 171 -0.44 6.91 28.05
N ILE A 172 0.11 6.21 27.04
CA ILE A 172 1.51 5.79 26.99
C ILE A 172 2.15 6.19 25.66
N GLY A 173 3.47 6.04 25.57
CA GLY A 173 4.20 6.13 24.30
C GLY A 173 4.06 4.83 23.46
N SER A 174 5.04 4.61 22.57
CA SER A 174 5.14 3.40 21.73
C SER A 174 5.89 2.24 22.40
N ASP A 175 6.31 2.41 23.64
CA ASP A 175 7.08 1.41 24.38
C ASP A 175 6.17 0.29 24.89
N MET A 176 6.66 -0.95 24.83
CA MET A 176 5.96 -2.16 25.29
C MET A 176 6.22 -2.46 26.79
N MET A 177 7.16 -1.75 27.44
CA MET A 177 7.53 -1.97 28.83
C MET A 177 6.38 -1.83 29.84
N PRO A 178 5.41 -0.91 29.69
CA PRO A 178 4.26 -0.82 30.58
C PRO A 178 3.47 -2.12 30.75
N LEU A 179 3.41 -2.95 29.70
CA LEU A 179 2.78 -4.27 29.77
C LEU A 179 3.62 -5.27 30.59
N LEU A 180 4.93 -5.28 30.39
CA LEU A 180 5.85 -6.20 31.10
C LEU A 180 5.93 -5.89 32.60
N THR A 181 5.93 -4.60 32.95
CA THR A 181 5.97 -4.16 34.35
C THR A 181 4.63 -4.28 35.06
N GLY A 182 3.54 -4.59 34.35
CA GLY A 182 2.19 -4.67 34.90
C GLY A 182 1.55 -3.30 35.20
N GLN A 183 2.10 -2.23 34.67
CA GLN A 183 1.47 -0.90 34.74
C GLN A 183 0.14 -0.88 34.00
N VAL A 184 0.04 -1.62 32.91
CA VAL A 184 -1.17 -1.84 32.11
C VAL A 184 -1.37 -3.35 31.82
N ASP A 185 -2.60 -3.74 31.49
CA ASP A 185 -2.96 -5.12 31.11
C ASP A 185 -2.83 -5.35 29.61
N VAL A 186 -2.96 -4.28 28.82
CA VAL A 186 -2.90 -4.29 27.36
C VAL A 186 -2.07 -3.09 26.90
N VAL A 187 -1.23 -3.28 25.89
CA VAL A 187 -0.62 -2.19 25.11
C VAL A 187 -1.04 -2.28 23.67
N THR A 188 -0.90 -1.19 22.94
CA THR A 188 -1.29 -1.13 21.53
C THR A 188 -0.12 -0.78 20.63
N GLY A 189 -0.19 -1.24 19.39
CA GLY A 189 0.83 -0.95 18.39
C GLY A 189 0.53 -1.61 17.05
N TRP A 190 1.51 -1.57 16.18
CA TRP A 190 1.44 -2.18 14.85
C TRP A 190 2.12 -3.55 14.88
N LEU A 191 1.42 -4.59 14.42
CA LEU A 191 1.99 -5.95 14.37
C LEU A 191 3.20 -6.05 13.44
N THR A 192 3.30 -5.16 12.48
CA THR A 192 4.46 -5.02 11.60
C THR A 192 5.71 -4.48 12.29
N ASN A 193 5.59 -3.88 13.48
CA ASN A 193 6.74 -3.41 14.26
C ASN A 193 7.38 -4.57 15.05
N THR A 194 7.87 -5.56 14.35
CA THR A 194 8.39 -6.81 14.91
C THR A 194 9.53 -6.59 15.88
N THR A 195 10.40 -5.59 15.65
CA THR A 195 11.53 -5.25 16.52
C THR A 195 11.07 -4.81 17.92
N ALA A 196 10.11 -3.88 17.99
CA ALA A 196 9.56 -3.43 19.27
C ALA A 196 8.82 -4.56 20.02
N LEU A 197 8.20 -5.48 19.26
CA LEU A 197 7.43 -6.58 19.83
C LEU A 197 8.29 -7.75 20.35
N LYS A 198 9.57 -7.83 19.97
CA LYS A 198 10.50 -8.88 20.46
C LYS A 198 10.58 -8.95 21.99
N VAL A 199 10.50 -7.80 22.66
CA VAL A 199 10.60 -7.71 24.13
C VAL A 199 9.46 -8.45 24.84
N LEU A 200 8.29 -8.62 24.22
CA LEU A 200 7.14 -9.32 24.80
C LEU A 200 7.32 -10.85 24.79
N GLY A 201 8.23 -11.36 23.98
CA GLY A 201 8.58 -12.78 23.94
C GLY A 201 7.43 -13.71 23.57
N PRO A 202 7.53 -15.03 23.94
CA PRO A 202 6.56 -16.05 23.55
C PRO A 202 5.25 -16.01 24.35
N ASP A 203 5.17 -15.18 25.38
CA ASP A 203 3.96 -15.02 26.21
C ASP A 203 3.01 -13.94 25.66
N ARG A 204 3.38 -13.30 24.55
CA ARG A 204 2.53 -12.34 23.87
C ARG A 204 1.24 -12.99 23.35
N VAL A 205 0.14 -12.28 23.54
CA VAL A 205 -1.19 -12.61 23.01
C VAL A 205 -1.65 -11.42 22.19
N ASP A 206 -2.01 -11.67 20.95
CA ASP A 206 -2.38 -10.66 19.96
C ASP A 206 -3.90 -10.68 19.73
N LEU A 207 -4.55 -9.54 19.84
CA LEU A 207 -5.90 -9.30 19.35
C LEU A 207 -5.85 -8.20 18.30
N ARG A 208 -5.93 -8.57 17.03
CA ARG A 208 -5.90 -7.60 15.94
C ARG A 208 -7.19 -6.80 15.90
N LEU A 209 -7.10 -5.51 15.63
CA LEU A 209 -8.27 -4.64 15.49
C LEU A 209 -9.26 -5.19 14.46
N TRP A 210 -8.75 -5.73 13.35
CA TRP A 210 -9.56 -6.34 12.30
C TRP A 210 -10.47 -7.46 12.84
N ASP A 211 -9.96 -8.30 13.71
CA ASP A 211 -10.69 -9.45 14.27
C ASP A 211 -11.80 -9.04 15.25
N THR A 212 -11.84 -7.77 15.65
CA THR A 212 -12.90 -7.21 16.50
C THR A 212 -14.10 -6.64 15.73
N GLY A 213 -14.07 -6.74 14.39
CA GLY A 213 -15.09 -6.21 13.51
C GLY A 213 -14.86 -4.76 13.07
N VAL A 214 -13.74 -4.15 13.45
CA VAL A 214 -13.33 -2.83 12.96
C VAL A 214 -12.41 -3.02 11.76
N HIS A 215 -12.99 -2.96 10.58
CA HIS A 215 -12.30 -3.20 9.32
C HIS A 215 -11.77 -1.88 8.76
N LEU A 216 -10.45 -1.69 8.81
CA LEU A 216 -9.75 -0.53 8.27
C LEU A 216 -8.72 -0.96 7.25
N TYR A 217 -8.52 -0.14 6.23
CA TYR A 217 -7.39 -0.25 5.32
C TYR A 217 -6.15 0.47 5.88
N ALA A 218 -4.95 -0.03 5.53
CA ALA A 218 -3.70 0.69 5.73
C ALA A 218 -3.07 1.03 4.38
N GLY A 219 -2.24 2.08 4.38
CA GLY A 219 -1.56 2.55 3.19
C GLY A 219 -2.50 2.94 2.04
N PRO A 220 -3.60 3.71 2.24
CA PRO A 220 -4.39 4.18 1.12
C PRO A 220 -3.55 5.13 0.26
N TYR A 221 -3.45 4.81 -1.05
CA TYR A 221 -2.93 5.71 -2.06
C TYR A 221 -4.00 6.72 -2.44
N TYR A 222 -3.66 7.99 -2.40
CA TYR A 222 -4.57 9.07 -2.69
C TYR A 222 -3.91 10.13 -3.57
N ALA A 223 -4.74 10.90 -4.23
CA ALA A 223 -4.34 12.08 -5.00
C ALA A 223 -5.39 13.17 -4.87
N ILE A 224 -5.05 14.41 -5.22
CA ILE A 224 -6.06 15.46 -5.35
C ILE A 224 -6.98 15.17 -6.54
N THR A 225 -8.22 15.66 -6.47
CA THR A 225 -9.24 15.43 -7.50
C THR A 225 -8.79 15.89 -8.88
N ASP A 226 -8.02 16.97 -8.95
CA ASP A 226 -7.46 17.49 -10.20
C ASP A 226 -6.40 16.55 -10.79
N THR A 227 -5.56 15.93 -9.97
CA THR A 227 -4.61 14.90 -10.42
C THR A 227 -5.34 13.64 -10.89
N LEU A 228 -6.39 13.20 -10.18
CA LEU A 228 -7.20 12.05 -10.58
C LEU A 228 -7.84 12.24 -11.96
N SER A 229 -8.27 13.44 -12.30
CA SER A 229 -8.85 13.76 -13.61
C SER A 229 -7.80 14.13 -14.66
N GLY A 230 -6.90 15.05 -14.35
CA GLY A 230 -5.96 15.63 -15.31
C GLY A 230 -4.72 14.77 -15.57
N LYS A 231 -4.31 13.93 -14.61
CA LYS A 231 -3.13 13.03 -14.71
C LYS A 231 -3.52 11.56 -14.57
N ARG A 232 -4.74 11.20 -14.96
CA ARG A 232 -5.29 9.84 -14.79
C ARG A 232 -4.38 8.75 -15.37
N ASP A 233 -3.85 8.96 -16.56
CA ASP A 233 -2.95 7.99 -17.20
C ASP A 233 -1.67 7.76 -16.40
N MET A 234 -1.10 8.81 -15.81
CA MET A 234 0.05 8.70 -14.92
C MET A 234 -0.25 7.81 -13.71
N LEU A 235 -1.43 7.96 -13.08
CA LEU A 235 -1.86 7.13 -11.96
C LEU A 235 -2.12 5.66 -12.37
N VAL A 236 -2.63 5.43 -13.57
CA VAL A 236 -2.77 4.08 -14.15
C VAL A 236 -1.40 3.43 -14.32
N ARG A 237 -0.43 4.14 -14.89
CA ARG A 237 0.96 3.67 -15.05
C ARG A 237 1.63 3.41 -13.69
N PHE A 238 1.44 4.31 -12.71
CA PHE A 238 1.90 4.12 -11.34
C PHE A 238 1.34 2.81 -10.75
N MET A 239 0.04 2.59 -10.86
CA MET A 239 -0.62 1.41 -10.28
C MET A 239 -0.15 0.10 -10.93
N ARG A 240 0.13 0.09 -12.24
CA ARG A 240 0.71 -1.06 -12.94
C ARG A 240 2.12 -1.39 -12.40
N ALA A 241 2.98 -0.38 -12.30
CA ALA A 241 4.35 -0.58 -11.80
C ALA A 241 4.36 -1.00 -10.33
N ALA A 242 3.65 -0.29 -9.46
CA ALA A 242 3.58 -0.58 -8.03
C ALA A 242 3.04 -2.00 -7.76
N SER A 243 1.97 -2.40 -8.45
CA SER A 243 1.39 -3.74 -8.28
C SER A 243 2.35 -4.87 -8.71
N ARG A 244 3.18 -4.65 -9.73
CA ARG A 244 4.24 -5.58 -10.12
C ARG A 244 5.32 -5.68 -9.05
N GLY A 245 5.73 -4.57 -8.46
CA GLY A 245 6.72 -4.55 -7.37
C GLY A 245 6.23 -5.30 -6.14
N TRP A 246 4.97 -5.11 -5.75
CA TRP A 246 4.37 -5.84 -4.65
C TRP A 246 4.23 -7.35 -4.94
N ALA A 247 3.86 -7.73 -6.16
CA ALA A 247 3.82 -9.14 -6.57
C ALA A 247 5.23 -9.77 -6.58
N PHE A 248 6.25 -9.02 -7.01
CA PHE A 248 7.64 -9.45 -6.91
C PHE A 248 8.04 -9.70 -5.45
N ALA A 249 7.74 -8.74 -4.55
CA ALA A 249 8.03 -8.88 -3.13
C ALA A 249 7.32 -10.08 -2.49
N TYR A 250 6.07 -10.36 -2.92
CA TYR A 250 5.33 -11.53 -2.46
C TYR A 250 6.00 -12.85 -2.87
N ALA A 251 6.57 -12.92 -4.06
CA ALA A 251 7.20 -14.13 -4.59
C ALA A 251 8.69 -14.28 -4.19
N ASN A 252 9.42 -13.17 -3.99
CA ASN A 252 10.89 -13.13 -3.88
C ASN A 252 11.32 -12.31 -2.66
N ARG A 253 11.04 -12.81 -1.47
CA ARG A 253 11.19 -12.06 -0.21
C ARG A 253 12.61 -11.57 0.08
N ASP A 254 13.63 -12.42 -0.15
CA ASP A 254 15.02 -12.05 0.14
C ASP A 254 15.52 -10.97 -0.82
N GLU A 255 15.25 -11.14 -2.12
CA GLU A 255 15.56 -10.14 -3.13
C GLU A 255 14.78 -8.84 -2.93
N ALA A 256 13.55 -8.94 -2.44
CA ALA A 256 12.75 -7.74 -2.12
C ALA A 256 13.38 -6.93 -0.99
N ILE A 257 13.92 -7.59 0.04
CA ILE A 257 14.67 -6.90 1.11
C ILE A 257 15.95 -6.26 0.55
N GLU A 258 16.64 -6.89 -0.37
CA GLU A 258 17.80 -6.28 -1.03
C GLU A 258 17.41 -4.99 -1.78
N GLN A 259 16.27 -4.99 -2.48
CA GLN A 259 15.78 -3.78 -3.16
C GLN A 259 15.36 -2.70 -2.13
N LEU A 260 14.69 -3.10 -1.04
CA LEU A 260 14.33 -2.18 0.03
C LEU A 260 15.56 -1.50 0.65
N MET A 261 16.63 -2.26 0.88
CA MET A 261 17.88 -1.73 1.45
C MET A 261 18.62 -0.79 0.49
N LYS A 262 18.46 -0.94 -0.83
CA LYS A 262 18.97 0.03 -1.82
C LYS A 262 18.19 1.34 -1.77
N GLU A 263 16.87 1.27 -1.57
CA GLU A 263 15.98 2.42 -1.48
C GLU A 263 16.16 3.16 -0.14
N PHE A 264 16.30 2.41 0.95
CA PHE A 264 16.41 2.95 2.32
C PHE A 264 17.63 2.35 3.04
N PRO A 265 18.85 2.83 2.74
CA PRO A 265 20.10 2.19 3.19
C PRO A 265 20.36 2.27 4.71
N ASN A 266 19.59 3.08 5.43
CA ASN A 266 19.71 3.25 6.90
C ASN A 266 18.88 2.23 7.69
N LEU A 267 18.09 1.38 7.02
CA LEU A 267 17.30 0.34 7.68
C LEU A 267 18.17 -0.86 8.11
N ASN A 268 17.65 -1.67 9.03
CA ASN A 268 18.26 -2.95 9.40
C ASN A 268 17.63 -4.09 8.61
N ALA A 269 18.40 -4.72 7.72
CA ALA A 269 17.90 -5.78 6.84
C ALA A 269 17.29 -6.98 7.60
N ALA A 270 17.85 -7.36 8.77
CA ALA A 270 17.32 -8.48 9.55
C ALA A 270 15.96 -8.15 10.18
N ASP A 271 15.76 -6.90 10.61
CA ASP A 271 14.48 -6.43 11.15
C ASP A 271 13.43 -6.32 10.06
N GLU A 272 13.80 -5.77 8.90
CA GLU A 272 12.90 -5.67 7.73
C GLU A 272 12.53 -7.07 7.20
N ARG A 273 13.47 -8.01 7.17
CA ARG A 273 13.20 -9.40 6.78
C ARG A 273 12.18 -10.06 7.73
N ALA A 274 12.31 -9.84 9.03
CA ALA A 274 11.37 -10.35 10.02
C ALA A 274 9.97 -9.72 9.91
N ALA A 275 9.89 -8.46 9.46
CA ALA A 275 8.63 -7.72 9.27
C ALA A 275 7.94 -8.05 7.93
N ALA A 276 8.71 -8.45 6.90
CA ALA A 276 8.21 -8.62 5.53
C ALA A 276 7.04 -9.61 5.42
N ASP A 277 7.14 -10.78 6.06
CA ASP A 277 6.07 -11.79 6.01
C ASP A 277 4.79 -11.27 6.68
N VAL A 278 4.94 -10.55 7.79
CA VAL A 278 3.80 -9.92 8.47
C VAL A 278 3.17 -8.87 7.55
N MET A 279 3.97 -7.97 6.97
CA MET A 279 3.47 -6.93 6.05
C MET A 279 2.76 -7.54 4.85
N LEU A 280 3.36 -8.51 4.18
CA LEU A 280 2.77 -9.18 3.02
C LEU A 280 1.45 -9.88 3.35
N SER A 281 1.31 -10.43 4.57
CA SER A 281 0.05 -11.04 5.03
C SER A 281 -1.10 -10.03 5.23
N TYR A 282 -0.78 -8.76 5.37
CA TYR A 282 -1.75 -7.66 5.41
C TYR A 282 -2.06 -7.10 4.02
N CYS A 283 -1.09 -7.13 3.11
CA CYS A 283 -1.26 -6.64 1.74
C CYS A 283 -2.05 -7.60 0.85
N PHE A 284 -1.93 -8.91 1.10
CA PHE A 284 -2.48 -9.96 0.23
C PHE A 284 -3.45 -10.87 0.96
N ASP A 285 -4.60 -11.11 0.34
CA ASP A 285 -5.63 -12.03 0.82
C ASP A 285 -6.49 -12.56 -0.34
N ALA A 286 -7.63 -13.16 -0.03
CA ALA A 286 -8.55 -13.67 -1.03
C ALA A 286 -9.07 -12.59 -2.00
N SER A 287 -9.20 -11.34 -1.57
CA SER A 287 -9.66 -10.24 -2.44
C SER A 287 -8.60 -9.86 -3.48
N THR A 288 -7.33 -9.77 -3.09
CA THR A 288 -6.21 -9.50 -4.00
C THR A 288 -5.95 -10.63 -4.97
N LYS A 289 -6.22 -11.89 -4.55
CA LYS A 289 -6.18 -13.05 -5.44
C LYS A 289 -7.22 -13.00 -6.55
N LEU A 290 -8.37 -12.40 -6.29
CA LEU A 290 -9.44 -12.23 -7.27
C LEU A 290 -9.26 -11.00 -8.13
N ALA A 291 -9.01 -9.85 -7.50
CA ALA A 291 -9.08 -8.53 -8.12
C ALA A 291 -7.72 -7.84 -8.32
N GLY A 292 -6.61 -8.46 -7.88
CA GLY A 292 -5.26 -7.93 -7.95
C GLY A 292 -4.91 -6.98 -6.81
N TYR A 293 -3.61 -6.71 -6.65
CA TYR A 293 -3.09 -5.80 -5.63
C TYR A 293 -3.78 -4.43 -5.66
N GLY A 294 -3.95 -3.84 -4.49
CA GLY A 294 -4.52 -2.49 -4.34
C GLY A 294 -6.03 -2.41 -4.31
N THR A 295 -6.72 -3.54 -4.49
CA THR A 295 -8.19 -3.59 -4.54
C THR A 295 -8.85 -3.03 -3.28
N MET A 296 -10.05 -2.49 -3.43
CA MET A 296 -10.87 -1.92 -2.35
C MET A 296 -12.32 -2.35 -2.50
N ASP A 297 -12.99 -2.50 -1.37
CA ASP A 297 -14.44 -2.73 -1.30
C ASP A 297 -15.14 -1.42 -0.84
N PRO A 298 -16.04 -0.84 -1.66
CA PRO A 298 -16.83 0.32 -1.28
C PRO A 298 -17.64 0.11 0.01
N ALA A 299 -18.12 -1.12 0.27
CA ALA A 299 -18.87 -1.42 1.48
C ALA A 299 -18.02 -1.29 2.75
N VAL A 300 -16.74 -1.69 2.68
CA VAL A 300 -15.79 -1.51 3.78
C VAL A 300 -15.54 -0.02 4.03
N TRP A 301 -15.39 0.80 3.01
CA TRP A 301 -15.27 2.25 3.16
C TRP A 301 -16.52 2.89 3.76
N GLN A 302 -17.72 2.46 3.34
CA GLN A 302 -18.98 2.97 3.90
C GLN A 302 -19.12 2.62 5.39
N ASP A 303 -18.82 1.37 5.79
CA ASP A 303 -18.85 0.95 7.21
C ASP A 303 -17.87 1.77 8.06
N GLN A 304 -16.72 2.14 7.52
CA GLN A 304 -15.77 3.03 8.19
C GLN A 304 -16.34 4.44 8.37
N ILE A 305 -16.94 5.03 7.32
CA ILE A 305 -17.58 6.36 7.39
C ILE A 305 -18.67 6.34 8.44
N ASP A 306 -19.56 5.34 8.43
CA ASP A 306 -20.66 5.22 9.38
C ASP A 306 -20.14 5.06 10.83
N THR A 307 -19.12 4.24 11.03
CA THR A 307 -18.49 4.05 12.34
C THR A 307 -17.89 5.36 12.85
N TRP A 308 -17.09 6.08 12.06
CA TRP A 308 -16.47 7.35 12.47
C TRP A 308 -17.49 8.46 12.67
N SER A 309 -18.56 8.47 11.88
CA SER A 309 -19.69 9.39 12.07
C SER A 309 -20.39 9.13 13.40
N SER A 310 -20.71 7.88 13.72
CA SER A 310 -21.36 7.50 14.98
C SER A 310 -20.52 7.83 16.23
N LEU A 311 -19.19 7.84 16.08
CA LEU A 311 -18.24 8.23 17.13
C LEU A 311 -18.00 9.74 17.20
N GLY A 312 -18.70 10.55 16.38
CA GLY A 312 -18.55 12.00 16.35
C GLY A 312 -17.17 12.48 15.93
N GLN A 313 -16.44 11.69 15.10
CA GLN A 313 -15.07 12.02 14.71
C GLN A 313 -15.00 13.05 13.57
N PHE A 314 -16.06 13.23 12.81
CA PHE A 314 -16.13 14.22 11.74
C PHE A 314 -16.62 15.57 12.28
N THR A 315 -15.68 16.50 12.48
CA THR A 315 -15.98 17.77 13.16
C THR A 315 -16.66 18.81 12.27
N LYS A 316 -16.45 18.76 10.94
CA LYS A 316 -17.09 19.70 10.01
C LYS A 316 -18.31 19.07 9.32
N ARG A 317 -18.13 17.92 8.69
CA ARG A 317 -19.19 17.16 8.03
C ARG A 317 -18.81 15.69 7.86
N THR A 318 -19.80 14.82 7.79
CA THR A 318 -19.60 13.44 7.35
C THR A 318 -19.34 13.42 5.84
N PRO A 319 -18.21 12.86 5.38
CA PRO A 319 -17.94 12.78 3.95
C PRO A 319 -18.82 11.71 3.29
N LYS A 320 -19.09 11.86 1.99
CA LYS A 320 -19.75 10.82 1.18
C LYS A 320 -18.72 9.84 0.67
N LEU A 321 -19.16 8.63 0.36
CA LEU A 321 -18.31 7.55 -0.15
C LEU A 321 -17.53 7.96 -1.42
N ASP A 322 -18.22 8.58 -2.37
CA ASP A 322 -17.64 9.03 -3.64
C ASP A 322 -16.69 10.23 -3.52
N GLU A 323 -16.70 10.92 -2.37
CA GLU A 323 -15.70 11.94 -2.02
C GLU A 323 -14.42 11.31 -1.43
N VAL A 324 -14.56 10.15 -0.76
CA VAL A 324 -13.44 9.48 -0.06
C VAL A 324 -12.66 8.57 -0.98
N MET A 325 -13.34 7.83 -1.87
CA MET A 325 -12.68 6.82 -2.69
C MET A 325 -13.21 6.78 -4.13
N THR A 326 -12.41 6.21 -5.03
CA THR A 326 -12.80 5.91 -6.40
C THR A 326 -12.19 4.59 -6.86
N LEU A 327 -12.90 3.83 -7.68
CA LEU A 327 -12.39 2.60 -8.31
C LEU A 327 -11.83 2.83 -9.73
N ASP A 328 -11.81 4.07 -10.21
CA ASP A 328 -11.49 4.37 -11.61
C ASP A 328 -10.10 3.85 -12.03
N ILE A 329 -9.07 4.08 -11.22
CA ILE A 329 -7.71 3.61 -11.50
C ILE A 329 -7.62 2.08 -11.38
N LEU A 330 -8.30 1.48 -10.40
CA LEU A 330 -8.34 0.03 -10.22
C LEU A 330 -9.06 -0.66 -11.39
N ASN A 331 -10.15 -0.09 -11.88
CA ASN A 331 -10.87 -0.61 -13.05
C ASN A 331 -10.01 -0.52 -14.31
N ALA A 332 -9.28 0.59 -14.51
CA ALA A 332 -8.39 0.79 -15.66
C ALA A 332 -7.16 -0.15 -15.64
N THR A 333 -6.83 -0.73 -14.50
CA THR A 333 -5.66 -1.62 -14.32
C THR A 333 -6.06 -3.07 -14.02
N GLN A 334 -7.34 -3.41 -14.10
CA GLN A 334 -7.88 -4.71 -13.67
C GLN A 334 -7.14 -5.90 -14.28
N ASP A 335 -6.83 -5.85 -15.57
CA ASP A 335 -6.22 -6.96 -16.31
C ASP A 335 -4.69 -6.97 -16.20
N SER A 336 -4.08 -5.87 -15.74
CA SER A 336 -2.63 -5.71 -15.64
C SER A 336 -2.09 -5.88 -14.23
N ARG A 337 -2.93 -5.85 -13.19
CA ARG A 337 -2.50 -6.05 -11.82
C ARG A 337 -2.36 -7.54 -11.50
N PRO A 338 -1.18 -8.00 -11.01
CA PRO A 338 -0.98 -9.39 -10.62
C PRO A 338 -1.98 -9.83 -9.54
N LYS A 339 -2.56 -11.01 -9.74
CA LYS A 339 -3.54 -11.63 -8.83
C LYS A 339 -2.81 -12.62 -7.94
N VAL A 340 -2.40 -12.14 -6.76
CA VAL A 340 -1.64 -12.88 -5.74
C VAL A 340 -2.37 -12.82 -4.40
N GLY A 341 -2.21 -13.88 -3.59
CA GLY A 341 -2.82 -13.99 -2.27
C GLY A 341 -3.13 -15.41 -1.85
#